data_15789de3d381bde82da9727eb49e4203
#
_entry.id   15789de3d381bde82da9727eb49e4203
#
_cell.length_a   1.000
_cell.length_b   1.000
_cell.length_c   1.000
_cell.angle_alpha   90.00
_cell.angle_beta   90.00
_cell.angle_gamma   90.00
#
_symmetry.space_group_name_H-M   'P 1'
#
loop_
_entity.id
_entity.type
_entity.pdbx_description
1 polymer ?
#
loop_
_entity_poly.entity_id
_entity_poly.type
_entity_poly.pdbx_seq_one_letter_code
_entity_poly.pdbx_strand_id
1 'polypeptide(L)'
;MKRKATVVYSVERSFVKSDISILEALDLKVYKIHSSPEKNLFKFLLNRIMEKLKSILYLSRSKFLISWFNDYHSFIPILISKLFFKKSIIIVGGYDAIVDKKNNHGLFFKGGLRSTIAKLNYKMVNEVWVVHKSLENCCDFAKQKFNIISGVRRFTSKKNIVIKEINTGYDTRFWNYDQSEEKTGVLTAAFFSDKRVINIKGLNIFNQLASFLPNVNFTIVGESGIRISEFINLEPNIKVMGVKTKSEMKELYQKNKFYFQGSRLEGLPNSLCEAMLCGCIPIGSRVFGIPDAIGTTGVLFDTEKDIEHIVEYINSDLGATDLKKARNRIVRKYDISKRTEKIRQNIF
;
A
#
# COMPACT_ATOMS: atom_id res chain seq x y z
N MET A 1 -15.49 18.75 25.70
CA MET A 1 -14.76 17.49 25.88
C MET A 1 -14.43 16.92 24.47
N LYS A 2 -13.16 16.67 24.13
CA LYS A 2 -12.78 16.16 22.80
C LYS A 2 -13.48 14.83 22.49
N ARG A 3 -13.94 14.67 21.24
CA ARG A 3 -14.46 13.38 20.75
C ARG A 3 -13.32 12.36 20.73
N LYS A 4 -13.62 11.09 20.88
CA LYS A 4 -12.62 10.02 20.99
C LYS A 4 -12.80 8.97 19.91
N ALA A 5 -11.70 8.47 19.36
CA ALA A 5 -11.65 7.38 18.38
C ALA A 5 -10.73 6.25 18.86
N THR A 6 -11.01 5.02 18.49
CA THR A 6 -10.09 3.89 18.68
C THR A 6 -9.54 3.44 17.34
N VAL A 7 -8.22 3.33 17.25
CA VAL A 7 -7.52 2.83 16.05
C VAL A 7 -6.79 1.55 16.40
N VAL A 8 -7.02 0.49 15.61
CA VAL A 8 -6.41 -0.83 15.77
C VAL A 8 -5.56 -1.15 14.56
N TYR A 9 -4.36 -1.69 14.77
CA TYR A 9 -3.44 -2.07 13.71
C TYR A 9 -2.45 -3.14 14.17
N SER A 10 -1.97 -3.97 13.24
CA SER A 10 -0.96 -5.00 13.50
C SER A 10 0.47 -4.54 13.22
N VAL A 11 0.64 -3.62 12.29
CA VAL A 11 1.94 -3.07 11.89
C VAL A 11 1.85 -1.56 11.80
N GLU A 12 2.77 -0.87 12.47
CA GLU A 12 2.82 0.59 12.47
C GLU A 12 3.57 1.13 11.25
N ARG A 13 2.86 1.21 10.11
CA ARG A 13 3.37 1.76 8.86
C ARG A 13 3.11 3.27 8.76
N SER A 14 3.78 3.93 7.81
CA SER A 14 3.66 5.38 7.58
C SER A 14 2.21 5.85 7.36
N PHE A 15 1.41 5.10 6.62
CA PHE A 15 0.01 5.41 6.38
C PHE A 15 -0.88 5.27 7.62
N VAL A 16 -0.57 4.34 8.55
CA VAL A 16 -1.26 4.23 9.85
C VAL A 16 -0.96 5.45 10.71
N LYS A 17 0.32 5.85 10.78
CA LYS A 17 0.74 7.07 11.50
C LYS A 17 0.07 8.31 10.91
N SER A 18 0.01 8.40 9.59
CA SER A 18 -0.65 9.49 8.88
C SER A 18 -2.13 9.61 9.26
N ASP A 19 -2.87 8.49 9.27
CA ASP A 19 -4.28 8.51 9.65
C ASP A 19 -4.50 8.89 11.11
N ILE A 20 -3.64 8.42 12.01
CA ILE A 20 -3.69 8.84 13.42
C ILE A 20 -3.48 10.36 13.52
N SER A 21 -2.47 10.91 12.82
CA SER A 21 -2.22 12.37 12.81
C SER A 21 -3.39 13.15 12.20
N ILE A 22 -4.03 12.63 11.15
CA ILE A 22 -5.25 13.24 10.58
C ILE A 22 -6.38 13.29 11.62
N LEU A 23 -6.63 12.19 12.34
CA LEU A 23 -7.67 12.14 13.34
C LEU A 23 -7.36 13.10 14.51
N GLU A 24 -6.11 13.19 14.95
CA GLU A 24 -5.67 14.12 15.98
C GLU A 24 -5.81 15.59 15.53
N ALA A 25 -5.49 15.89 14.26
CA ALA A 25 -5.69 17.21 13.65
C ALA A 25 -7.18 17.59 13.49
N LEU A 26 -8.09 16.60 13.42
CA LEU A 26 -9.54 16.79 13.44
C LEU A 26 -10.12 16.89 14.87
N ASP A 27 -9.29 17.22 15.87
CA ASP A 27 -9.63 17.38 17.29
C ASP A 27 -10.19 16.11 17.95
N LEU A 28 -9.73 14.94 17.51
CA LEU A 28 -10.06 13.66 18.13
C LEU A 28 -8.94 13.22 19.09
N LYS A 29 -9.32 12.71 20.26
CA LYS A 29 -8.39 11.93 21.09
C LYS A 29 -8.35 10.51 20.57
N VAL A 30 -7.17 10.03 20.09
CA VAL A 30 -7.01 8.70 19.50
C VAL A 30 -6.46 7.71 20.53
N TYR A 31 -7.23 6.65 20.81
CA TYR A 31 -6.78 5.48 21.52
C TYR A 31 -6.19 4.46 20.54
N LYS A 32 -4.96 4.00 20.80
CA LYS A 32 -4.20 3.12 19.91
C LYS A 32 -4.16 1.70 20.48
N ILE A 33 -4.55 0.71 19.70
CA ILE A 33 -4.40 -0.71 20.02
C ILE A 33 -3.46 -1.32 18.99
N HIS A 34 -2.21 -1.49 19.38
CA HIS A 34 -1.21 -2.15 18.55
C HIS A 34 -1.21 -3.65 18.85
N SER A 35 -1.48 -4.44 17.83
CA SER A 35 -1.58 -5.89 17.86
C SER A 35 -0.43 -6.51 17.09
N SER A 36 0.76 -6.50 17.68
CA SER A 36 1.96 -7.04 17.04
C SER A 36 1.83 -8.52 16.71
N PRO A 37 2.32 -8.96 15.55
CA PRO A 37 2.49 -10.37 15.26
C PRO A 37 3.38 -11.04 16.31
N GLU A 38 2.97 -12.19 16.81
CA GLU A 38 3.71 -12.93 17.84
C GLU A 38 3.78 -14.41 17.46
N LYS A 39 4.98 -14.99 17.57
CA LYS A 39 5.22 -16.42 17.28
C LYS A 39 5.05 -17.31 18.52
N ASN A 40 5.30 -16.78 19.69
CA ASN A 40 5.15 -17.49 20.95
C ASN A 40 3.67 -17.56 21.33
N LEU A 41 3.12 -18.77 21.46
CA LEU A 41 1.68 -18.98 21.72
C LEU A 41 1.22 -18.33 23.04
N PHE A 42 2.01 -18.43 24.12
CA PHE A 42 1.65 -17.85 25.42
C PHE A 42 1.58 -16.31 25.33
N LYS A 43 2.62 -15.68 24.75
CA LYS A 43 2.62 -14.23 24.52
C LYS A 43 1.48 -13.81 23.58
N PHE A 44 1.19 -14.61 22.55
CA PHE A 44 0.06 -14.36 21.67
C PHE A 44 -1.26 -14.32 22.43
N LEU A 45 -1.54 -15.32 23.26
CA LEU A 45 -2.76 -15.38 24.07
C LEU A 45 -2.86 -14.23 25.09
N LEU A 46 -1.76 -13.91 25.76
CA LEU A 46 -1.68 -12.78 26.69
C LEU A 46 -1.99 -11.45 25.97
N ASN A 47 -1.39 -11.24 24.79
CA ASN A 47 -1.67 -10.06 23.97
C ASN A 47 -3.16 -9.99 23.58
N ARG A 48 -3.81 -11.12 23.25
CA ARG A 48 -5.26 -11.15 22.94
C ARG A 48 -6.11 -10.75 24.14
N ILE A 49 -5.74 -11.18 25.36
CA ILE A 49 -6.44 -10.77 26.58
C ILE A 49 -6.27 -9.26 26.80
N MET A 50 -5.04 -8.76 26.72
CA MET A 50 -4.77 -7.33 26.88
C MET A 50 -5.50 -6.46 25.84
N GLU A 51 -5.57 -6.92 24.58
CA GLU A 51 -6.32 -6.22 23.54
C GLU A 51 -7.82 -6.23 23.80
N LYS A 52 -8.38 -7.32 24.32
CA LYS A 52 -9.78 -7.38 24.76
C LYS A 52 -10.06 -6.34 25.84
N LEU A 53 -9.24 -6.26 26.89
CA LEU A 53 -9.37 -5.30 27.95
C LEU A 53 -9.26 -3.85 27.45
N LYS A 54 -8.23 -3.55 26.64
CA LYS A 54 -8.07 -2.24 25.97
C LYS A 54 -9.27 -1.91 25.10
N SER A 55 -9.79 -2.87 24.33
CA SER A 55 -10.94 -2.66 23.46
C SER A 55 -12.19 -2.29 24.26
N ILE A 56 -12.46 -2.96 25.37
CA ILE A 56 -13.58 -2.63 26.25
C ILE A 56 -13.40 -1.21 26.80
N LEU A 57 -12.22 -0.90 27.38
CA LEU A 57 -11.94 0.39 28.00
C LEU A 57 -12.00 1.55 27.01
N TYR A 58 -11.45 1.37 25.80
CA TYR A 58 -11.34 2.45 24.81
C TYR A 58 -12.65 2.63 24.04
N LEU A 59 -13.33 1.55 23.64
CA LEU A 59 -14.57 1.63 22.87
C LEU A 59 -15.77 2.09 23.73
N SER A 60 -15.78 1.82 25.03
CA SER A 60 -16.79 2.43 25.93
C SER A 60 -16.76 3.96 25.87
N ARG A 61 -15.60 4.54 25.60
CA ARG A 61 -15.33 5.99 25.58
C ARG A 61 -15.24 6.59 24.19
N SER A 62 -15.14 5.77 23.13
CA SER A 62 -14.96 6.21 21.74
C SER A 62 -16.29 6.30 21.01
N LYS A 63 -16.36 7.15 19.97
CA LYS A 63 -17.50 7.22 19.06
C LYS A 63 -17.47 6.17 17.98
N PHE A 64 -16.27 5.81 17.52
CA PHE A 64 -16.07 4.84 16.45
C PHE A 64 -14.73 4.10 16.58
N LEU A 65 -14.63 2.99 15.83
CA LEU A 65 -13.46 2.15 15.65
C LEU A 65 -12.97 2.24 14.21
N ILE A 66 -11.67 2.39 14.02
CA ILE A 66 -10.98 2.18 12.74
C ILE A 66 -9.99 1.03 12.92
N SER A 67 -10.05 0.01 12.06
CA SER A 67 -9.05 -1.05 11.97
C SER A 67 -8.30 -0.96 10.65
N TRP A 68 -6.97 -0.79 10.70
CA TRP A 68 -6.11 -0.92 9.55
C TRP A 68 -5.84 -2.40 9.27
N PHE A 69 -6.22 -2.80 8.07
CA PHE A 69 -6.30 -4.17 7.58
C PHE A 69 -7.34 -5.04 8.27
N ASN A 70 -7.87 -5.99 7.51
CA ASN A 70 -8.75 -7.02 8.00
C ASN A 70 -7.94 -8.27 8.33
N ASP A 71 -7.90 -8.63 9.63
CA ASP A 71 -7.26 -9.86 10.08
C ASP A 71 -7.80 -10.24 11.48
N TYR A 72 -7.18 -11.24 12.13
CA TYR A 72 -7.55 -11.68 13.49
C TYR A 72 -7.51 -10.53 14.51
N HIS A 73 -6.58 -9.56 14.38
CA HIS A 73 -6.49 -8.42 15.29
C HIS A 73 -7.70 -7.50 15.26
N SER A 74 -8.46 -7.49 14.17
CA SER A 74 -9.67 -6.69 14.01
C SER A 74 -10.88 -7.30 14.69
N PHE A 75 -10.89 -8.63 14.93
CA PHE A 75 -12.08 -9.38 15.32
C PHE A 75 -12.65 -8.96 16.65
N ILE A 76 -11.86 -9.01 17.74
CA ILE A 76 -12.31 -8.65 19.07
C ILE A 76 -12.75 -7.17 19.15
N PRO A 77 -11.97 -6.20 18.64
CA PRO A 77 -12.40 -4.80 18.60
C PRO A 77 -13.71 -4.58 17.83
N ILE A 78 -13.92 -5.23 16.69
CA ILE A 78 -15.18 -5.12 15.93
C ILE A 78 -16.35 -5.72 16.70
N LEU A 79 -16.17 -6.89 17.32
CA LEU A 79 -17.20 -7.51 18.14
C LEU A 79 -17.62 -6.59 19.31
N ILE A 80 -16.65 -6.01 20.03
CA ILE A 80 -16.90 -5.10 21.14
C ILE A 80 -17.54 -3.80 20.64
N SER A 81 -17.10 -3.26 19.49
CA SER A 81 -17.74 -2.07 18.91
C SER A 81 -19.22 -2.31 18.61
N LYS A 82 -19.57 -3.50 18.13
CA LYS A 82 -20.96 -3.88 17.88
C LYS A 82 -21.77 -3.99 19.18
N LEU A 83 -21.20 -4.56 20.25
CA LEU A 83 -21.85 -4.66 21.56
C LEU A 83 -22.10 -3.28 22.17
N PHE A 84 -21.21 -2.31 21.94
CA PHE A 84 -21.37 -0.93 22.42
C PHE A 84 -22.08 0.00 21.41
N PHE A 85 -22.66 -0.53 20.34
CA PHE A 85 -23.35 0.24 19.30
C PHE A 85 -22.46 1.34 18.69
N LYS A 86 -21.14 1.06 18.54
CA LYS A 86 -20.20 1.99 17.95
C LYS A 86 -19.98 1.68 16.48
N LYS A 87 -19.87 2.72 15.66
CA LYS A 87 -19.50 2.58 14.24
C LYS A 87 -18.12 1.95 14.14
N SER A 88 -18.00 0.92 13.33
CA SER A 88 -16.73 0.23 13.02
C SER A 88 -16.39 0.33 11.57
N ILE A 89 -15.12 0.55 11.26
CA ILE A 89 -14.57 0.74 9.92
C ILE A 89 -13.34 -0.14 9.77
N ILE A 90 -13.23 -0.87 8.66
CA ILE A 90 -12.01 -1.56 8.25
C ILE A 90 -11.41 -0.82 7.06
N ILE A 91 -10.12 -0.46 7.13
CA ILE A 91 -9.38 0.06 5.99
C ILE A 91 -8.65 -1.10 5.31
N VAL A 92 -8.92 -1.28 4.03
CA VAL A 92 -8.39 -2.37 3.19
C VAL A 92 -7.29 -1.84 2.29
N GLY A 93 -6.09 -2.41 2.45
CA GLY A 93 -4.89 -1.96 1.75
C GLY A 93 -4.42 -2.84 0.60
N GLY A 94 -4.91 -4.08 0.49
CA GLY A 94 -4.55 -5.01 -0.58
C GLY A 94 -4.48 -6.47 -0.13
N TYR A 95 -3.53 -6.85 0.73
CA TYR A 95 -3.34 -8.23 1.23
C TYR A 95 -4.64 -8.86 1.75
N ASP A 96 -5.49 -8.06 2.34
CA ASP A 96 -6.78 -8.41 2.95
C ASP A 96 -7.97 -8.45 1.95
N ALA A 97 -7.72 -8.17 0.68
CA ALA A 97 -8.71 -8.25 -0.39
C ALA A 97 -8.17 -8.87 -1.69
N ILE A 98 -6.97 -9.47 -1.68
CA ILE A 98 -6.32 -10.05 -2.86
C ILE A 98 -5.86 -11.48 -2.55
N VAL A 99 -5.97 -12.38 -3.54
CA VAL A 99 -5.41 -13.73 -3.51
C VAL A 99 -4.66 -14.00 -4.80
N ASP A 100 -3.37 -14.25 -4.70
CA ASP A 100 -2.52 -14.78 -5.77
C ASP A 100 -2.06 -16.20 -5.40
N LYS A 101 -2.69 -17.20 -5.99
CA LYS A 101 -2.38 -18.61 -5.74
C LYS A 101 -0.97 -18.97 -6.17
N LYS A 102 -0.48 -18.41 -7.28
CA LYS A 102 0.86 -18.68 -7.83
C LYS A 102 1.97 -18.26 -6.86
N ASN A 103 1.77 -17.15 -6.15
CA ASN A 103 2.74 -16.61 -5.20
C ASN A 103 2.37 -16.89 -3.73
N ASN A 104 1.38 -17.74 -3.45
CA ASN A 104 0.93 -18.03 -2.09
C ASN A 104 0.66 -16.75 -1.27
N HIS A 105 0.00 -15.76 -1.88
CA HIS A 105 -0.20 -14.44 -1.31
C HIS A 105 -1.68 -14.13 -1.07
N GLY A 106 -1.96 -13.40 0.01
CA GLY A 106 -3.28 -12.91 0.39
C GLY A 106 -3.87 -13.62 1.61
N LEU A 107 -4.70 -12.89 2.34
CA LEU A 107 -5.31 -13.35 3.58
C LEU A 107 -6.19 -14.61 3.39
N PHE A 108 -6.87 -14.69 2.25
CA PHE A 108 -7.81 -15.77 1.94
C PHE A 108 -7.18 -16.94 1.16
N PHE A 109 -5.88 -16.91 0.90
CA PHE A 109 -5.18 -17.92 0.10
C PHE A 109 -5.27 -19.33 0.71
N LYS A 110 -4.91 -19.48 1.98
CA LYS A 110 -4.86 -20.79 2.64
C LYS A 110 -6.22 -21.27 3.19
N GLY A 111 -7.22 -20.40 3.23
CA GLY A 111 -8.45 -20.71 3.99
C GLY A 111 -8.20 -20.83 5.49
N GLY A 112 -8.93 -21.71 6.17
CA GLY A 112 -8.79 -21.98 7.60
C GLY A 112 -9.34 -20.88 8.52
N LEU A 113 -9.02 -20.97 9.82
CA LEU A 113 -9.59 -20.12 10.87
C LEU A 113 -9.35 -18.62 10.63
N ARG A 114 -8.15 -18.24 10.20
CA ARG A 114 -7.80 -16.84 9.93
C ARG A 114 -8.66 -16.23 8.84
N SER A 115 -8.87 -16.97 7.76
CA SER A 115 -9.74 -16.57 6.64
C SER A 115 -11.21 -16.47 7.08
N THR A 116 -11.68 -17.42 7.90
CA THR A 116 -13.04 -17.41 8.45
C THR A 116 -13.27 -16.20 9.35
N ILE A 117 -12.34 -15.90 10.25
CA ILE A 117 -12.39 -14.69 11.10
C ILE A 117 -12.46 -13.43 10.25
N ALA A 118 -11.64 -13.33 9.19
CA ALA A 118 -11.65 -12.17 8.32
C ALA A 118 -12.97 -12.00 7.55
N LYS A 119 -13.61 -13.10 7.12
CA LYS A 119 -14.97 -13.07 6.53
C LYS A 119 -16.02 -12.64 7.55
N LEU A 120 -15.90 -13.09 8.80
CA LEU A 120 -16.79 -12.64 9.88
C LEU A 120 -16.60 -11.14 10.17
N ASN A 121 -15.38 -10.63 10.15
CA ASN A 121 -15.12 -9.19 10.29
C ASN A 121 -15.86 -8.39 9.22
N TYR A 122 -15.75 -8.78 7.94
CA TYR A 122 -16.49 -8.13 6.85
C TYR A 122 -18.02 -8.23 7.00
N LYS A 123 -18.52 -9.32 7.59
CA LYS A 123 -19.95 -9.47 7.89
C LYS A 123 -20.42 -8.53 9.00
N MET A 124 -19.59 -8.32 10.03
CA MET A 124 -19.95 -7.55 11.23
C MET A 124 -19.73 -6.05 11.12
N VAL A 125 -18.69 -5.63 10.38
CA VAL A 125 -18.29 -4.23 10.27
C VAL A 125 -19.39 -3.35 9.65
N ASN A 126 -19.46 -2.06 10.04
CA ASN A 126 -20.40 -1.10 9.48
C ASN A 126 -19.96 -0.67 8.07
N GLU A 127 -18.70 -0.26 7.92
CA GLU A 127 -18.14 0.22 6.66
C GLU A 127 -16.78 -0.40 6.37
N VAL A 128 -16.47 -0.55 5.10
CA VAL A 128 -15.13 -0.87 4.60
C VAL A 128 -14.63 0.29 3.76
N TRP A 129 -13.43 0.78 4.08
CA TRP A 129 -12.76 1.81 3.30
C TRP A 129 -11.64 1.17 2.49
N VAL A 130 -11.78 1.15 1.17
CA VAL A 130 -10.72 0.65 0.29
C VAL A 130 -9.81 1.79 -0.12
N VAL A 131 -8.48 1.56 -0.12
CA VAL A 131 -7.52 2.58 -0.55
C VAL A 131 -7.57 2.82 -2.06
N HIS A 132 -8.20 1.91 -2.82
CA HIS A 132 -8.44 2.06 -4.25
C HIS A 132 -9.65 1.22 -4.68
N LYS A 133 -10.46 1.73 -5.61
CA LYS A 133 -11.71 1.08 -6.11
C LYS A 133 -11.54 -0.36 -6.60
N SER A 134 -10.36 -0.72 -7.15
CA SER A 134 -10.06 -2.09 -7.58
C SER A 134 -10.05 -3.12 -6.44
N LEU A 135 -10.00 -2.67 -5.20
CA LEU A 135 -10.12 -3.53 -4.01
C LEU A 135 -11.58 -3.72 -3.56
N GLU A 136 -12.53 -3.01 -4.13
CA GLU A 136 -13.96 -3.23 -3.87
C GLU A 136 -14.47 -4.47 -4.61
N ASN A 137 -14.33 -4.49 -5.93
CA ASN A 137 -14.88 -5.53 -6.80
C ASN A 137 -13.81 -6.51 -7.30
N CYS A 138 -13.09 -6.12 -8.36
CA CYS A 138 -12.05 -6.93 -8.99
C CYS A 138 -11.13 -6.02 -9.80
N CYS A 139 -9.89 -6.39 -9.90
CA CYS A 139 -8.99 -5.88 -10.95
C CYS A 139 -9.05 -6.84 -12.14
N ASP A 140 -9.84 -6.53 -13.16
CA ASP A 140 -10.09 -7.43 -14.29
C ASP A 140 -8.81 -7.77 -15.04
N PHE A 141 -7.92 -6.81 -15.26
CA PHE A 141 -6.63 -7.06 -15.88
C PHE A 141 -5.81 -8.10 -15.09
N ALA A 142 -5.66 -7.92 -13.76
CA ALA A 142 -4.92 -8.86 -12.92
C ALA A 142 -5.59 -10.25 -12.88
N LYS A 143 -6.92 -10.32 -12.95
CA LYS A 143 -7.66 -11.57 -13.04
C LYS A 143 -7.37 -12.30 -14.36
N GLN A 144 -7.48 -11.60 -15.49
CA GLN A 144 -7.27 -12.19 -16.82
C GLN A 144 -5.81 -12.60 -17.05
N LYS A 145 -4.88 -11.73 -16.68
CA LYS A 145 -3.45 -11.91 -16.97
C LYS A 145 -2.75 -12.86 -16.01
N PHE A 146 -3.11 -12.82 -14.73
CA PHE A 146 -2.39 -13.49 -13.65
C PHE A 146 -3.26 -14.46 -12.84
N ASN A 147 -4.53 -14.62 -13.17
CA ASN A 147 -5.52 -15.40 -12.40
C ASN A 147 -5.61 -14.98 -10.93
N ILE A 148 -5.49 -13.66 -10.69
CA ILE A 148 -5.57 -13.08 -9.35
C ILE A 148 -7.04 -12.86 -8.98
N ILE A 149 -7.43 -13.29 -7.80
CA ILE A 149 -8.76 -13.05 -7.23
C ILE A 149 -8.66 -11.82 -6.34
N SER A 150 -9.50 -10.81 -6.55
CA SER A 150 -9.50 -9.60 -5.73
C SER A 150 -10.91 -9.06 -5.50
N GLY A 151 -11.00 -8.13 -4.54
CA GLY A 151 -12.22 -7.41 -4.21
C GLY A 151 -12.89 -7.88 -2.93
N VAL A 152 -13.17 -6.94 -2.01
CA VAL A 152 -13.85 -7.19 -0.73
C VAL A 152 -15.18 -7.93 -0.94
N ARG A 153 -15.95 -7.56 -1.99
CA ARG A 153 -17.25 -8.18 -2.27
C ARG A 153 -17.18 -9.69 -2.52
N ARG A 154 -16.02 -10.20 -2.94
CA ARG A 154 -15.81 -11.65 -3.14
C ARG A 154 -15.58 -12.42 -1.83
N PHE A 155 -15.18 -11.72 -0.78
CA PHE A 155 -14.80 -12.31 0.50
C PHE A 155 -15.82 -12.05 1.61
N THR A 156 -16.94 -11.39 1.32
CA THR A 156 -18.03 -11.17 2.27
C THR A 156 -19.33 -11.81 1.80
N SER A 157 -20.09 -12.36 2.75
CA SER A 157 -21.48 -12.81 2.51
C SER A 157 -22.50 -11.69 2.74
N LYS A 158 -22.07 -10.52 3.22
CA LYS A 158 -22.95 -9.36 3.48
C LYS A 158 -23.26 -8.65 2.16
N LYS A 159 -24.47 -8.86 1.62
CA LYS A 159 -24.91 -8.27 0.33
C LYS A 159 -24.86 -6.71 0.35
N ASN A 160 -25.31 -6.10 1.43
CA ASN A 160 -25.41 -4.65 1.58
C ASN A 160 -24.24 -4.08 2.40
N ILE A 161 -23.02 -4.57 2.20
CA ILE A 161 -21.84 -3.99 2.85
C ILE A 161 -21.57 -2.60 2.24
N VAL A 162 -21.42 -1.59 3.11
CA VAL A 162 -21.05 -0.24 2.70
C VAL A 162 -19.55 -0.20 2.43
N ILE A 163 -19.16 0.04 1.19
CA ILE A 163 -17.75 0.18 0.78
C ILE A 163 -17.55 1.58 0.25
N LYS A 164 -16.48 2.25 0.68
CA LYS A 164 -16.12 3.60 0.26
C LYS A 164 -14.67 3.63 -0.20
N GLU A 165 -14.40 4.32 -1.29
CA GLU A 165 -13.03 4.58 -1.73
C GLU A 165 -12.47 5.78 -1.00
N ILE A 166 -11.50 5.53 -0.11
CA ILE A 166 -10.76 6.56 0.63
C ILE A 166 -9.27 6.32 0.41
N ASN A 167 -8.75 6.94 -0.64
CA ASN A 167 -7.36 6.77 -1.07
C ASN A 167 -6.38 7.20 0.02
N THR A 168 -5.19 6.58 0.07
CA THR A 168 -4.08 7.07 0.90
C THR A 168 -3.73 8.49 0.49
N GLY A 169 -3.37 9.32 1.48
CA GLY A 169 -2.95 10.69 1.28
C GLY A 169 -1.45 10.86 1.52
N TYR A 170 -0.83 11.76 0.78
CA TYR A 170 0.60 12.01 0.85
C TYR A 170 0.89 13.47 1.25
N ASP A 171 1.88 13.66 2.13
CA ASP A 171 2.36 15.00 2.49
C ASP A 171 3.20 15.56 1.34
N THR A 172 2.58 16.41 0.54
CA THR A 172 3.19 17.02 -0.65
C THR A 172 4.24 18.08 -0.32
N ARG A 173 4.34 18.52 0.94
CA ARG A 173 5.39 19.40 1.45
C ARG A 173 6.64 18.62 1.82
N PHE A 174 6.46 17.44 2.45
CA PHE A 174 7.58 16.56 2.74
C PHE A 174 8.16 15.95 1.46
N TRP A 175 7.31 15.31 0.64
CA TRP A 175 7.69 14.76 -0.65
C TRP A 175 7.74 15.88 -1.68
N ASN A 176 8.88 16.56 -1.76
CA ASN A 176 9.07 17.68 -2.70
C ASN A 176 10.06 17.32 -3.81
N TYR A 177 10.02 18.11 -4.86
CA TYR A 177 10.89 18.03 -6.01
C TYR A 177 11.74 19.28 -6.10
N ASP A 178 13.06 19.10 -6.12
CA ASP A 178 14.02 20.15 -6.40
C ASP A 178 14.33 20.15 -7.91
N GLN A 179 14.16 21.28 -8.56
CA GLN A 179 14.38 21.43 -9.99
C GLN A 179 15.86 21.72 -10.32
N SER A 180 16.70 22.02 -9.33
CA SER A 180 18.11 22.34 -9.51
C SER A 180 19.00 21.11 -9.70
N GLU A 181 18.56 19.93 -9.31
CA GLU A 181 19.32 18.68 -9.43
C GLU A 181 18.96 17.92 -10.72
N GLU A 182 19.98 17.56 -11.48
CA GLU A 182 19.84 16.64 -12.62
C GLU A 182 19.49 15.22 -12.11
N LYS A 183 18.43 14.65 -12.67
CA LYS A 183 17.95 13.33 -12.29
C LYS A 183 18.38 12.30 -13.32
N THR A 184 18.95 11.18 -12.84
CA THR A 184 19.41 10.09 -13.69
C THR A 184 18.96 8.73 -13.13
N GLY A 185 18.96 7.69 -13.97
CA GLY A 185 18.73 6.32 -13.54
C GLY A 185 17.27 5.95 -13.23
N VAL A 186 17.10 4.68 -12.86
CA VAL A 186 15.80 4.03 -12.59
C VAL A 186 15.81 3.40 -11.21
N LEU A 187 14.82 3.74 -10.39
CA LEU A 187 14.68 3.24 -9.02
C LEU A 187 13.45 2.34 -8.88
N THR A 188 13.55 1.28 -8.11
CA THR A 188 12.41 0.51 -7.59
C THR A 188 12.54 0.27 -6.10
N ALA A 189 11.41 0.22 -5.39
CA ALA A 189 11.38 -0.09 -3.96
C ALA A 189 10.58 -1.38 -3.69
N ALA A 190 11.24 -2.36 -3.08
CA ALA A 190 10.66 -3.64 -2.75
C ALA A 190 11.19 -4.12 -1.40
N PHE A 191 10.33 -4.21 -0.38
CA PHE A 191 10.72 -4.84 0.88
C PHE A 191 10.94 -6.34 0.66
N PHE A 192 12.20 -6.72 0.46
CA PHE A 192 12.60 -8.05 0.07
C PHE A 192 12.96 -8.90 1.30
N SER A 193 11.99 -9.66 1.77
CA SER A 193 12.13 -10.60 2.88
C SER A 193 11.82 -12.06 2.50
N ASP A 194 11.52 -12.30 1.21
CA ASP A 194 11.04 -13.58 0.71
C ASP A 194 11.18 -13.60 -0.82
N LYS A 195 11.58 -14.75 -1.39
CA LYS A 195 11.76 -14.93 -2.85
C LYS A 195 10.51 -14.60 -3.69
N ARG A 196 9.31 -14.71 -3.12
CA ARG A 196 8.06 -14.37 -3.83
C ARG A 196 7.98 -12.91 -4.24
N VAL A 197 8.71 -12.04 -3.52
CA VAL A 197 8.77 -10.59 -3.79
C VAL A 197 9.31 -10.31 -5.20
N ILE A 198 10.19 -11.17 -5.74
CA ILE A 198 10.69 -11.06 -7.11
C ILE A 198 9.53 -10.99 -8.10
N ASN A 199 8.63 -11.96 -8.04
CA ASN A 199 7.46 -12.01 -8.92
C ASN A 199 6.39 -10.97 -8.55
N ILE A 200 6.16 -10.77 -7.24
CA ILE A 200 5.11 -9.83 -6.76
C ILE A 200 5.44 -8.39 -7.13
N LYS A 201 6.72 -8.02 -7.09
CA LYS A 201 7.19 -6.65 -7.40
C LYS A 201 7.76 -6.48 -8.81
N GLY A 202 7.83 -7.57 -9.58
CA GLY A 202 8.32 -7.54 -10.96
C GLY A 202 9.82 -7.28 -11.07
N LEU A 203 10.61 -7.75 -10.10
CA LEU A 203 12.07 -7.52 -10.10
C LEU A 203 12.78 -8.25 -11.23
N ASN A 204 12.22 -9.35 -11.74
CA ASN A 204 12.70 -10.01 -12.96
C ASN A 204 12.56 -9.12 -14.21
N ILE A 205 11.44 -8.38 -14.34
CA ILE A 205 11.25 -7.42 -15.45
C ILE A 205 12.20 -6.23 -15.27
N PHE A 206 12.39 -5.77 -14.04
CA PHE A 206 13.35 -4.70 -13.74
C PHE A 206 14.77 -5.11 -14.09
N ASN A 207 15.18 -6.35 -13.78
CA ASN A 207 16.48 -6.89 -14.14
C ASN A 207 16.65 -7.00 -15.67
N GLN A 208 15.64 -7.53 -16.35
CA GLN A 208 15.66 -7.62 -17.81
C GLN A 208 15.68 -6.23 -18.47
N LEU A 209 14.97 -5.24 -17.95
CA LEU A 209 15.06 -3.87 -18.43
C LEU A 209 16.47 -3.30 -18.30
N ALA A 210 17.19 -3.63 -17.22
CA ALA A 210 18.57 -3.18 -17.00
C ALA A 210 19.54 -3.76 -18.04
N SER A 211 19.35 -4.99 -18.53
CA SER A 211 20.18 -5.59 -19.58
C SER A 211 20.05 -4.86 -20.93
N PHE A 212 18.89 -4.28 -21.25
CA PHE A 212 18.69 -3.48 -22.46
C PHE A 212 19.26 -2.05 -22.35
N LEU A 213 19.61 -1.61 -21.15
CA LEU A 213 20.07 -0.25 -20.85
C LEU A 213 21.38 -0.27 -20.03
N PRO A 214 22.48 -0.85 -20.57
CA PRO A 214 23.71 -1.09 -19.78
C PRO A 214 24.37 0.20 -19.26
N ASN A 215 24.15 1.34 -19.92
CA ASN A 215 24.70 2.64 -19.55
C ASN A 215 23.80 3.42 -18.56
N VAL A 216 22.64 2.89 -18.18
CA VAL A 216 21.72 3.50 -17.21
C VAL A 216 21.90 2.83 -15.85
N ASN A 217 21.99 3.62 -14.81
CA ASN A 217 22.07 3.11 -13.44
C ASN A 217 20.70 2.67 -12.93
N PHE A 218 20.60 1.44 -12.44
CA PHE A 218 19.41 0.88 -11.81
C PHE A 218 19.63 0.69 -10.32
N THR A 219 18.59 0.96 -9.51
CA THR A 219 18.67 0.80 -8.06
C THR A 219 17.45 0.05 -7.52
N ILE A 220 17.70 -1.00 -6.75
CA ILE A 220 16.69 -1.73 -5.97
C ILE A 220 16.88 -1.36 -4.49
N VAL A 221 15.81 -0.91 -3.82
CA VAL A 221 15.83 -0.55 -2.39
C VAL A 221 14.88 -1.43 -1.60
N GLY A 222 15.35 -1.94 -0.46
CA GLY A 222 14.51 -2.64 0.50
C GLY A 222 14.91 -4.09 0.76
N GLU A 223 16.14 -4.49 0.42
CA GLU A 223 16.68 -5.80 0.81
C GLU A 223 16.67 -5.94 2.33
N SER A 224 16.14 -7.06 2.85
CA SER A 224 15.93 -7.26 4.29
C SER A 224 16.08 -8.72 4.69
N GLY A 225 17.25 -9.06 5.21
CA GLY A 225 17.54 -10.38 5.78
C GLY A 225 17.86 -11.50 4.78
N ILE A 226 17.49 -11.32 3.50
CA ILE A 226 17.80 -12.24 2.39
C ILE A 226 18.32 -11.40 1.24
N ARG A 227 19.35 -11.89 0.54
CA ARG A 227 19.91 -11.20 -0.64
C ARG A 227 19.12 -11.53 -1.89
N ILE A 228 18.81 -10.53 -2.70
CA ILE A 228 18.13 -10.71 -3.99
C ILE A 228 19.00 -11.54 -4.94
N SER A 229 20.33 -11.34 -4.91
CA SER A 229 21.31 -12.06 -5.72
C SER A 229 21.35 -13.58 -5.48
N GLU A 230 20.77 -14.07 -4.38
CA GLU A 230 20.63 -15.53 -4.15
C GLU A 230 19.56 -16.17 -5.05
N PHE A 231 18.69 -15.37 -5.67
CA PHE A 231 17.52 -15.85 -6.42
C PHE A 231 17.46 -15.39 -7.88
N ILE A 232 18.13 -14.28 -8.20
CA ILE A 232 18.27 -13.76 -9.57
C ILE A 232 19.72 -13.33 -9.81
N ASN A 233 20.23 -13.67 -10.99
CA ASN A 233 21.48 -13.09 -11.46
C ASN A 233 21.21 -11.65 -11.90
N LEU A 234 21.70 -10.69 -11.09
CA LEU A 234 21.47 -9.26 -11.34
C LEU A 234 22.43 -8.73 -12.39
N GLU A 235 21.92 -7.86 -13.25
CA GLU A 235 22.74 -7.13 -14.22
C GLU A 235 23.78 -6.23 -13.51
N PRO A 236 24.98 -6.04 -14.10
CA PRO A 236 26.09 -5.31 -13.47
C PRO A 236 25.76 -3.83 -13.13
N ASN A 237 24.84 -3.23 -13.86
CA ASN A 237 24.38 -1.85 -13.67
C ASN A 237 23.27 -1.72 -12.60
N ILE A 238 22.94 -2.81 -11.87
CA ILE A 238 21.97 -2.78 -10.78
C ILE A 238 22.68 -2.68 -9.43
N LYS A 239 22.40 -1.61 -8.68
CA LYS A 239 22.78 -1.45 -7.27
C LYS A 239 21.65 -1.89 -6.37
N VAL A 240 21.95 -2.76 -5.39
CA VAL A 240 20.99 -3.17 -4.35
C VAL A 240 21.30 -2.45 -3.06
N MET A 241 20.27 -1.94 -2.40
CA MET A 241 20.35 -1.23 -1.11
C MET A 241 19.40 -1.86 -0.10
N GLY A 242 19.80 -1.87 1.16
CA GLY A 242 18.96 -2.30 2.27
C GLY A 242 17.76 -1.36 2.48
N VAL A 243 16.96 -1.67 3.51
CA VAL A 243 15.82 -0.85 3.92
C VAL A 243 16.28 0.57 4.29
N LYS A 244 15.54 1.56 3.83
CA LYS A 244 15.84 2.99 4.00
C LYS A 244 14.77 3.69 4.84
N THR A 245 15.18 4.71 5.57
CA THR A 245 14.28 5.64 6.26
C THR A 245 13.49 6.48 5.26
N LYS A 246 12.43 7.15 5.73
CA LYS A 246 11.61 8.02 4.89
C LYS A 246 12.41 9.16 4.26
N SER A 247 13.37 9.75 4.99
CA SER A 247 14.24 10.82 4.50
C SER A 247 15.22 10.30 3.45
N GLU A 248 15.90 9.17 3.69
CA GLU A 248 16.78 8.55 2.70
C GLU A 248 16.03 8.16 1.42
N MET A 249 14.80 7.66 1.54
CA MET A 249 13.95 7.36 0.37
C MET A 249 13.64 8.61 -0.43
N LYS A 250 13.36 9.74 0.24
CA LYS A 250 13.15 11.02 -0.43
C LYS A 250 14.37 11.44 -1.25
N GLU A 251 15.57 11.37 -0.68
CA GLU A 251 16.83 11.68 -1.38
C GLU A 251 17.02 10.78 -2.62
N LEU A 252 16.74 9.47 -2.48
CA LEU A 252 16.81 8.54 -3.58
C LEU A 252 15.80 8.87 -4.70
N TYR A 253 14.57 9.24 -4.34
CA TYR A 253 13.56 9.67 -5.31
C TYR A 253 13.97 10.99 -5.99
N GLN A 254 14.61 11.92 -5.27
CA GLN A 254 15.07 13.18 -5.85
C GLN A 254 16.22 12.97 -6.86
N LYS A 255 17.09 11.98 -6.67
CA LYS A 255 18.23 11.68 -7.56
C LYS A 255 17.86 10.86 -8.79
N ASN A 256 16.76 10.06 -8.73
CA ASN A 256 16.41 9.17 -9.82
C ASN A 256 15.36 9.80 -10.75
N LYS A 257 15.59 9.70 -12.09
CA LYS A 257 14.69 10.23 -13.12
C LYS A 257 13.42 9.39 -13.24
N PHE A 258 13.56 8.06 -13.17
CA PHE A 258 12.45 7.13 -13.31
C PHE A 258 12.19 6.33 -12.04
N TYR A 259 10.91 6.00 -11.83
CA TYR A 259 10.50 5.06 -10.79
C TYR A 259 9.74 3.90 -11.43
N PHE A 260 10.23 2.67 -11.22
CA PHE A 260 9.64 1.45 -11.73
C PHE A 260 8.74 0.78 -10.69
N GLN A 261 7.47 0.54 -11.03
CA GLN A 261 6.46 -0.16 -10.23
C GLN A 261 5.93 -1.38 -11.00
N GLY A 262 6.71 -2.45 -11.06
CA GLY A 262 6.38 -3.68 -11.79
C GLY A 262 5.47 -4.65 -11.03
N SER A 263 4.75 -4.19 -10.04
CA SER A 263 3.95 -5.04 -9.15
C SER A 263 2.81 -5.75 -9.85
N ARG A 264 2.56 -7.01 -9.47
CA ARG A 264 1.36 -7.78 -9.85
C ARG A 264 0.18 -7.54 -8.90
N LEU A 265 0.46 -7.07 -7.70
CA LEU A 265 -0.47 -6.91 -6.59
C LEU A 265 -0.24 -5.57 -5.91
N GLU A 266 -1.25 -4.72 -5.89
CA GLU A 266 -1.23 -3.45 -5.18
C GLU A 266 -2.65 -3.03 -4.74
N GLY A 267 -2.72 -2.13 -3.76
CA GLY A 267 -3.88 -1.26 -3.60
C GLY A 267 -3.64 0.03 -4.39
N LEU A 268 -3.36 1.11 -3.68
CA LEU A 268 -2.72 2.31 -4.22
C LEU A 268 -1.24 2.26 -3.80
N PRO A 269 -0.27 2.24 -4.75
CA PRO A 269 1.14 2.01 -4.43
C PRO A 269 1.79 3.26 -3.82
N ASN A 270 2.11 3.22 -2.52
CA ASN A 270 2.65 4.38 -1.80
C ASN A 270 4.00 4.85 -2.39
N SER A 271 4.93 3.92 -2.59
CA SER A 271 6.27 4.25 -3.11
C SER A 271 6.23 4.90 -4.49
N LEU A 272 5.31 4.48 -5.37
CA LEU A 272 5.11 5.12 -6.67
C LEU A 272 4.63 6.57 -6.50
N CYS A 273 3.61 6.80 -5.65
CA CYS A 273 3.08 8.13 -5.42
C CYS A 273 4.12 9.06 -4.76
N GLU A 274 4.90 8.54 -3.80
CA GLU A 274 6.00 9.27 -3.15
C GLU A 274 7.10 9.64 -4.14
N ALA A 275 7.51 8.71 -5.01
CA ALA A 275 8.48 8.94 -6.07
C ALA A 275 8.00 10.00 -7.08
N MET A 276 6.74 9.90 -7.53
CA MET A 276 6.14 10.89 -8.44
C MET A 276 6.08 12.28 -7.79
N LEU A 277 5.80 12.37 -6.50
CA LEU A 277 5.85 13.64 -5.76
C LEU A 277 7.25 14.24 -5.72
N CYS A 278 8.27 13.41 -5.69
CA CYS A 278 9.67 13.83 -5.79
C CYS A 278 10.13 14.03 -7.25
N GLY A 279 9.21 14.03 -8.22
CA GLY A 279 9.50 14.29 -9.62
C GLY A 279 10.02 13.07 -10.40
N CYS A 280 9.90 11.85 -9.91
CA CYS A 280 10.21 10.68 -10.75
C CYS A 280 9.12 10.49 -11.82
N ILE A 281 9.55 10.20 -13.06
CA ILE A 281 8.67 9.77 -14.14
C ILE A 281 8.31 8.30 -13.90
N PRO A 282 7.02 7.95 -13.81
CA PRO A 282 6.62 6.60 -13.44
C PRO A 282 6.62 5.63 -14.63
N ILE A 283 7.09 4.40 -14.36
CA ILE A 283 6.97 3.23 -15.24
C ILE A 283 6.21 2.18 -14.43
N GLY A 284 5.06 1.73 -14.90
CA GLY A 284 4.23 0.85 -14.09
C GLY A 284 3.45 -0.22 -14.82
N SER A 285 3.19 -1.32 -14.14
CA SER A 285 2.30 -2.38 -14.62
C SER A 285 0.84 -1.93 -14.60
N ARG A 286 0.01 -2.51 -15.50
CA ARG A 286 -1.41 -2.13 -15.65
C ARG A 286 -2.32 -2.82 -14.64
N VAL A 287 -1.94 -2.86 -13.36
CA VAL A 287 -2.73 -3.52 -12.31
C VAL A 287 -3.18 -2.57 -11.20
N PHE A 288 -4.36 -2.84 -10.66
CA PHE A 288 -4.93 -2.17 -9.48
C PHE A 288 -4.89 -0.64 -9.57
N GLY A 289 -4.29 0.03 -8.57
CA GLY A 289 -4.20 1.49 -8.48
C GLY A 289 -3.03 2.11 -9.26
N ILE A 290 -2.16 1.31 -9.88
CA ILE A 290 -0.99 1.82 -10.62
C ILE A 290 -1.42 2.68 -11.81
N PRO A 291 -2.34 2.22 -12.71
CA PRO A 291 -2.80 3.05 -13.82
C PRO A 291 -3.46 4.36 -13.38
N ASP A 292 -4.23 4.32 -12.28
CA ASP A 292 -4.87 5.51 -11.75
C ASP A 292 -3.88 6.50 -11.11
N ALA A 293 -2.77 6.03 -10.57
CA ALA A 293 -1.68 6.89 -10.09
C ALA A 293 -0.94 7.54 -11.26
N ILE A 294 -0.50 6.75 -12.25
CA ILE A 294 0.29 7.21 -13.39
C ILE A 294 -0.54 8.09 -14.35
N GLY A 295 -1.69 7.62 -14.78
CA GLY A 295 -2.51 8.27 -15.81
C GLY A 295 -1.75 8.42 -17.13
N THR A 296 -1.56 9.66 -17.57
CA THR A 296 -0.83 10.02 -18.81
C THR A 296 0.57 10.58 -18.52
N THR A 297 1.09 10.46 -17.29
CA THR A 297 2.35 11.10 -16.89
C THR A 297 3.55 10.16 -16.87
N GLY A 298 3.40 8.98 -17.45
CA GLY A 298 4.42 7.94 -17.54
C GLY A 298 3.99 6.83 -18.47
N VAL A 299 4.71 5.71 -18.46
CA VAL A 299 4.43 4.55 -19.31
C VAL A 299 3.81 3.41 -18.50
N LEU A 300 2.81 2.74 -19.09
CA LEU A 300 2.18 1.54 -18.56
C LEU A 300 2.53 0.34 -19.44
N PHE A 301 2.85 -0.78 -18.80
CA PHE A 301 3.16 -2.04 -19.48
C PHE A 301 2.28 -3.19 -18.95
N ASP A 302 2.11 -4.20 -19.77
CA ASP A 302 1.28 -5.38 -19.46
C ASP A 302 2.12 -6.60 -19.07
N THR A 303 3.30 -6.77 -19.69
CA THR A 303 4.20 -7.91 -19.48
C THR A 303 5.65 -7.54 -19.83
N GLU A 304 6.54 -8.54 -19.64
CA GLU A 304 7.93 -8.48 -20.12
C GLU A 304 8.07 -8.27 -21.64
N LYS A 305 7.03 -8.53 -22.43
CA LYS A 305 7.03 -8.30 -23.88
C LYS A 305 7.02 -6.81 -24.25
N ASP A 306 6.65 -5.96 -23.30
CA ASP A 306 6.58 -4.51 -23.50
C ASP A 306 7.91 -3.81 -23.14
N ILE A 307 8.98 -4.57 -22.87
CA ILE A 307 10.30 -4.01 -22.47
C ILE A 307 10.86 -3.06 -23.53
N GLU A 308 10.76 -3.40 -24.80
CA GLU A 308 11.24 -2.54 -25.89
C GLU A 308 10.55 -1.17 -25.85
N HIS A 309 9.24 -1.14 -25.68
CA HIS A 309 8.48 0.11 -25.51
C HIS A 309 8.92 0.91 -24.27
N ILE A 310 9.25 0.24 -23.15
CA ILE A 310 9.78 0.92 -21.96
C ILE A 310 11.18 1.48 -22.25
N VAL A 311 12.04 0.76 -22.97
CA VAL A 311 13.37 1.22 -23.38
C VAL A 311 13.28 2.46 -24.26
N GLU A 312 12.42 2.44 -25.28
CA GLU A 312 12.15 3.61 -26.13
C GLU A 312 11.70 4.82 -25.31
N TYR A 313 10.79 4.58 -24.35
CA TYR A 313 10.29 5.63 -23.45
C TYR A 313 11.39 6.22 -22.56
N ILE A 314 12.29 5.39 -22.00
CA ILE A 314 13.41 5.87 -21.17
C ILE A 314 14.40 6.70 -21.99
N ASN A 315 14.64 6.31 -23.25
CA ASN A 315 15.54 6.99 -24.17
C ASN A 315 14.92 8.22 -24.87
N SER A 316 13.63 8.46 -24.68
CA SER A 316 12.98 9.63 -25.27
C SER A 316 13.36 10.94 -24.56
N ASP A 317 13.15 12.07 -25.23
CA ASP A 317 13.47 13.42 -24.71
C ASP A 317 12.44 13.83 -23.64
N LEU A 318 12.63 13.32 -22.42
CA LEU A 318 11.80 13.65 -21.25
C LEU A 318 12.53 14.64 -20.37
N GLY A 319 11.94 15.80 -20.15
CA GLY A 319 12.55 16.90 -19.43
C GLY A 319 11.77 17.33 -18.16
N ALA A 320 12.14 18.52 -17.65
CA ALA A 320 11.57 19.10 -16.44
C ALA A 320 10.02 19.19 -16.46
N THR A 321 9.43 19.37 -17.65
CA THR A 321 7.97 19.40 -17.82
C THR A 321 7.34 18.08 -17.43
N ASP A 322 7.93 16.95 -17.78
CA ASP A 322 7.36 15.62 -17.52
C ASP A 322 7.50 15.25 -16.03
N LEU A 323 8.63 15.60 -15.43
CA LEU A 323 8.85 15.48 -13.99
C LEU A 323 7.77 16.28 -13.22
N LYS A 324 7.49 17.50 -13.64
CA LYS A 324 6.45 18.35 -13.04
C LYS A 324 5.04 17.82 -13.27
N LYS A 325 4.75 17.27 -14.45
CA LYS A 325 3.45 16.61 -14.73
C LYS A 325 3.21 15.43 -13.79
N ALA A 326 4.22 14.55 -13.60
CA ALA A 326 4.14 13.41 -12.70
C ALA A 326 3.82 13.84 -11.26
N ARG A 327 4.55 14.84 -10.73
CA ARG A 327 4.29 15.43 -9.42
C ARG A 327 2.88 16.00 -9.31
N ASN A 328 2.49 16.88 -10.24
CA ASN A 328 1.22 17.58 -10.20
C ASN A 328 0.01 16.64 -10.23
N ARG A 329 0.16 15.48 -10.88
CA ARG A 329 -0.88 14.47 -10.86
C ARG A 329 -1.17 13.96 -9.45
N ILE A 330 -0.14 13.62 -8.68
CA ILE A 330 -0.31 13.10 -7.32
C ILE A 330 -0.80 14.21 -6.38
N VAL A 331 -0.25 15.43 -6.49
CA VAL A 331 -0.74 16.60 -5.73
C VAL A 331 -2.25 16.77 -5.93
N ARG A 332 -2.72 16.76 -7.20
CA ARG A 332 -4.14 16.95 -7.51
C ARG A 332 -5.03 15.82 -7.02
N LYS A 333 -4.55 14.55 -7.04
CA LYS A 333 -5.40 13.39 -6.73
C LYS A 333 -5.30 12.93 -5.28
N TYR A 334 -4.11 12.97 -4.71
CA TYR A 334 -3.78 12.22 -3.50
C TYR A 334 -3.04 13.05 -2.44
N ASP A 335 -3.11 14.40 -2.50
CA ASP A 335 -2.64 15.23 -1.39
C ASP A 335 -3.35 14.83 -0.09
N ILE A 336 -2.63 14.90 1.03
CA ILE A 336 -3.13 14.50 2.35
C ILE A 336 -4.41 15.23 2.75
N SER A 337 -4.61 16.46 2.27
CA SER A 337 -5.84 17.22 2.51
C SER A 337 -7.08 16.54 1.93
N LYS A 338 -6.94 15.86 0.79
CA LYS A 338 -8.04 15.09 0.16
C LYS A 338 -8.49 13.93 1.04
N ARG A 339 -7.51 13.20 1.60
CA ARG A 339 -7.79 12.12 2.56
C ARG A 339 -8.42 12.66 3.83
N THR A 340 -7.87 13.74 4.37
CA THR A 340 -8.39 14.41 5.57
C THR A 340 -9.86 14.79 5.40
N GLU A 341 -10.19 15.40 4.27
CA GLU A 341 -11.57 15.79 3.95
C GLU A 341 -12.51 14.60 3.82
N LYS A 342 -12.09 13.54 3.08
CA LYS A 342 -12.87 12.31 2.97
C LYS A 342 -13.08 11.63 4.33
N ILE A 343 -12.05 11.58 5.19
CA ILE A 343 -12.19 11.05 6.55
C ILE A 343 -13.18 11.90 7.33
N ARG A 344 -13.05 13.23 7.33
CA ARG A 344 -13.97 14.14 8.03
C ARG A 344 -15.43 13.90 7.63
N GLN A 345 -15.74 13.90 6.35
CA GLN A 345 -17.09 13.68 5.80
C GLN A 345 -17.71 12.33 6.19
N ASN A 346 -16.89 11.34 6.50
CA ASN A 346 -17.38 9.99 6.80
C ASN A 346 -17.44 9.65 8.29
N ILE A 347 -16.84 10.48 9.16
CA ILE A 347 -16.86 10.25 10.61
C ILE A 347 -17.64 11.30 11.40
N PHE A 348 -17.94 12.44 10.81
CA PHE A 348 -18.74 13.53 11.40
C PHE A 348 -20.05 13.71 10.68
#